data_597fc9a799901f5055fc855a146272cb
#
_entry.id   597fc9a799901f5055fc855a146272cb
#
_cell.length_a   1.000
_cell.length_b   1.000
_cell.length_c   1.000
_cell.angle_alpha   90.00
_cell.angle_beta   90.00
_cell.angle_gamma   90.00
#
_symmetry.space_group_name_H-M   'P 1'
#
loop_
_entity.id
_entity.type
_entity.pdbx_description
1 polymer ?
#
loop_
_entity_poly.entity_id
_entity_poly.type
_entity_poly.pdbx_seq_one_letter_code
_entity_poly.pdbx_strand_id
1 'polypeptide(L)'
;MEFDVVHAADILGRTPATLSALLLDVGDSWARATEGADTFSPFDVVGHLIDGEETDWIPRARIILARRRPPRFEPYDRFRHRRRNPGRTMGSLLEEFRGLRDANLQLLRSWDLTPGDLELPGEHPSLGPVTLAQLLAAWVVHDLGHIAQTVRVMAKQYRAAVGPWVPYLPVLTDHEVPRS
;
A
#
# COMPACT_ATOMS: atom_id res chain seq x y z
N MET A 1 13.23 5.40 15.47
CA MET A 1 12.48 6.65 15.20
C MET A 1 11.10 6.47 15.79
N GLU A 2 10.65 7.40 16.61
CA GLU A 2 9.30 7.42 17.13
C GLU A 2 8.30 7.77 16.00
N PHE A 3 7.07 7.27 16.07
CA PHE A 3 6.06 7.54 15.05
C PHE A 3 5.59 9.01 15.14
N ASP A 4 5.53 9.67 14.00
CA ASP A 4 5.05 11.04 13.85
C ASP A 4 4.05 11.13 12.67
N VAL A 5 2.86 11.69 12.94
CA VAL A 5 1.76 11.75 11.96
C VAL A 5 2.09 12.68 10.80
N VAL A 6 2.81 13.78 11.04
CA VAL A 6 3.16 14.74 9.99
C VAL A 6 4.14 14.10 9.02
N HIS A 7 5.20 13.47 9.55
CA HIS A 7 6.15 12.74 8.73
C HIS A 7 5.50 11.56 7.98
N ALA A 8 4.58 10.85 8.64
CA ALA A 8 3.82 9.77 7.99
C ALA A 8 3.01 10.30 6.80
N ALA A 9 2.27 11.40 6.98
CA ALA A 9 1.48 12.01 5.93
C ALA A 9 2.35 12.53 4.76
N ASP A 10 3.55 13.04 5.05
CA ASP A 10 4.48 13.50 4.02
C ASP A 10 5.03 12.35 3.17
N ILE A 11 5.35 11.20 3.79
CA ILE A 11 5.79 10.00 3.06
C ILE A 11 4.64 9.42 2.22
N LEU A 12 3.47 9.24 2.81
CA LEU A 12 2.27 8.74 2.12
C LEU A 12 1.89 9.62 0.92
N GLY A 13 2.05 10.95 1.03
CA GLY A 13 1.80 11.88 -0.06
C GLY A 13 2.73 11.71 -1.27
N ARG A 14 3.87 11.05 -1.12
CA ARG A 14 4.84 10.78 -2.20
C ARG A 14 4.50 9.54 -3.01
N THR A 15 3.79 8.58 -2.44
CA THR A 15 3.48 7.29 -3.08
C THR A 15 2.81 7.43 -4.45
N PRO A 16 1.74 8.26 -4.63
CA PRO A 16 1.08 8.38 -5.93
C PRO A 16 2.01 8.93 -7.02
N ALA A 17 2.81 9.95 -6.73
CA ALA A 17 3.75 10.52 -7.68
C ALA A 17 4.86 9.52 -8.04
N THR A 18 5.37 8.76 -7.07
CA THR A 18 6.39 7.73 -7.28
C THR A 18 5.88 6.63 -8.19
N LEU A 19 4.67 6.09 -7.92
CA LEU A 19 4.09 5.05 -8.76
C LEU A 19 3.71 5.58 -10.15
N SER A 20 3.23 6.82 -10.25
CA SER A 20 2.96 7.44 -11.56
C SER A 20 4.23 7.59 -12.40
N ALA A 21 5.33 8.01 -11.81
CA ALA A 21 6.61 8.14 -12.51
C ALA A 21 7.15 6.79 -13.03
N LEU A 22 6.84 5.69 -12.32
CA LEU A 22 7.26 4.34 -12.72
C LEU A 22 6.32 3.68 -13.73
N LEU A 23 5.01 3.94 -13.66
CA LEU A 23 4.00 3.08 -14.27
C LEU A 23 3.14 3.77 -15.32
N LEU A 24 3.11 5.12 -15.38
CA LEU A 24 2.33 5.81 -16.40
C LEU A 24 2.95 5.51 -17.77
N ASP A 25 2.13 5.05 -18.71
CA ASP A 25 2.52 4.73 -20.09
C ASP A 25 3.65 3.69 -20.25
N VAL A 26 3.92 2.88 -19.21
CA VAL A 26 5.00 1.86 -19.23
C VAL A 26 4.72 0.68 -20.19
N GLY A 27 3.52 0.55 -20.70
CA GLY A 27 3.07 -0.55 -21.54
C GLY A 27 2.63 -1.79 -20.76
N ASP A 28 1.68 -2.53 -21.35
CA ASP A 28 1.00 -3.65 -20.68
C ASP A 28 1.94 -4.79 -20.27
N SER A 29 2.98 -5.07 -21.03
CA SER A 29 3.95 -6.11 -20.70
C SER A 29 4.68 -5.86 -19.36
N TRP A 30 4.90 -4.60 -19.00
CA TRP A 30 5.48 -4.20 -17.72
C TRP A 30 4.42 -4.09 -16.63
N ALA A 31 3.31 -3.45 -16.97
CA ALA A 31 2.24 -3.19 -16.02
C ALA A 31 1.60 -4.48 -15.47
N ARG A 32 1.56 -5.54 -16.28
CA ARG A 32 0.89 -6.81 -15.95
C ARG A 32 1.85 -7.97 -15.67
N ALA A 33 3.15 -7.73 -15.69
CA ALA A 33 4.15 -8.73 -15.31
C ALA A 33 3.98 -9.14 -13.85
N THR A 34 4.34 -10.39 -13.53
CA THR A 34 4.28 -10.94 -12.16
C THR A 34 5.58 -11.65 -11.83
N GLU A 35 5.79 -11.96 -10.55
CA GLU A 35 6.94 -12.76 -10.07
C GLU A 35 6.64 -14.26 -10.02
N GLY A 36 5.47 -14.67 -10.45
CA GLY A 36 5.00 -16.06 -10.44
C GLY A 36 3.51 -16.15 -10.20
N ALA A 37 3.00 -17.37 -10.09
CA ALA A 37 1.59 -17.63 -9.80
C ALA A 37 1.16 -16.95 -8.50
N ASP A 38 -0.06 -16.39 -8.49
CA ASP A 38 -0.69 -15.76 -7.32
C ASP A 38 0.05 -14.54 -6.75
N THR A 39 1.04 -13.98 -7.46
CA THR A 39 1.69 -12.73 -7.08
C THR A 39 1.01 -11.52 -7.75
N PHE A 40 1.20 -10.33 -7.18
CA PHE A 40 0.65 -9.10 -7.73
C PHE A 40 1.54 -8.56 -8.85
N SER A 41 0.92 -8.16 -9.95
CA SER A 41 1.52 -7.28 -10.95
C SER A 41 1.54 -5.82 -10.45
N PRO A 42 2.32 -4.91 -11.08
CA PRO A 42 2.20 -3.47 -10.83
C PRO A 42 0.76 -2.95 -10.95
N PHE A 43 -0.01 -3.47 -11.89
CA PHE A 43 -1.43 -3.14 -12.06
C PHE A 43 -2.27 -3.58 -10.84
N ASP A 44 -2.04 -4.80 -10.34
CA ASP A 44 -2.70 -5.30 -9.13
C ASP A 44 -2.31 -4.49 -7.90
N VAL A 45 -1.03 -4.09 -7.79
CA VAL A 45 -0.55 -3.24 -6.69
C VAL A 45 -1.31 -1.93 -6.62
N VAL A 46 -1.44 -1.19 -7.74
CA VAL A 46 -2.18 0.08 -7.73
C VAL A 46 -3.65 -0.15 -7.36
N GLY A 47 -4.29 -1.19 -7.90
CA GLY A 47 -5.66 -1.55 -7.54
C GLY A 47 -5.81 -1.91 -6.06
N HIS A 48 -4.84 -2.62 -5.49
CA HIS A 48 -4.82 -2.97 -4.06
C HIS A 48 -4.63 -1.74 -3.17
N LEU A 49 -3.78 -0.79 -3.56
CA LEU A 49 -3.62 0.47 -2.84
C LEU A 49 -4.92 1.29 -2.84
N ILE A 50 -5.65 1.33 -3.96
CA ILE A 50 -6.99 1.96 -4.03
C ILE A 50 -7.95 1.31 -3.02
N ASP A 51 -8.00 -0.03 -2.97
CA ASP A 51 -8.84 -0.74 -2.01
C ASP A 51 -8.46 -0.40 -0.56
N GLY A 52 -7.17 -0.26 -0.27
CA GLY A 52 -6.67 0.18 1.04
C GLY A 52 -7.17 1.57 1.42
N GLU A 53 -7.15 2.52 0.47
CA GLU A 53 -7.67 3.88 0.69
C GLU A 53 -9.17 3.89 1.02
N GLU A 54 -9.94 3.05 0.35
CA GLU A 54 -11.39 3.01 0.51
C GLU A 54 -11.87 2.23 1.73
N THR A 55 -11.18 1.14 2.09
CA THR A 55 -11.75 0.15 3.00
C THR A 55 -10.90 -0.18 4.22
N ASP A 56 -9.64 0.25 4.25
CA ASP A 56 -8.72 -0.13 5.32
C ASP A 56 -8.34 1.05 6.23
N TRP A 57 -7.41 1.88 5.83
CA TRP A 57 -6.71 2.82 6.70
C TRP A 57 -7.62 3.82 7.40
N ILE A 58 -8.30 4.65 6.65
CA ILE A 58 -9.20 5.69 7.19
C ILE A 58 -10.45 5.10 7.83
N PRO A 59 -11.14 4.10 7.24
CA PRO A 59 -12.25 3.44 7.92
C PRO A 59 -11.87 2.85 9.29
N ARG A 60 -10.74 2.17 9.40
CA ARG A 60 -10.26 1.61 10.67
C ARG A 60 -9.84 2.69 11.66
N ALA A 61 -9.15 3.73 11.23
CA ALA A 61 -8.84 4.86 12.08
C ALA A 61 -10.10 5.53 12.66
N ARG A 62 -11.16 5.68 11.86
CA ARG A 62 -12.47 6.17 12.33
C ARG A 62 -13.10 5.26 13.39
N ILE A 63 -12.99 3.94 13.24
CA ILE A 63 -13.49 2.98 14.25
C ILE A 63 -12.79 3.21 15.59
N ILE A 64 -11.46 3.38 15.57
CA ILE A 64 -10.67 3.67 16.78
C ILE A 64 -11.09 5.00 17.40
N LEU A 65 -11.12 6.06 16.60
CA LEU A 65 -11.43 7.43 17.05
C LEU A 65 -12.86 7.59 17.55
N ALA A 66 -13.79 6.78 17.06
CA ALA A 66 -15.17 6.77 17.55
C ALA A 66 -15.28 6.27 19.01
N ARG A 67 -14.21 5.68 19.57
CA ARG A 67 -14.11 5.17 20.96
C ARG A 67 -15.26 4.21 21.36
N ARG A 68 -15.94 3.63 20.37
CA ARG A 68 -16.98 2.61 20.60
C ARG A 68 -16.32 1.28 20.96
N ARG A 69 -16.98 0.48 21.80
CA ARG A 69 -16.48 -0.83 22.22
C ARG A 69 -17.42 -1.94 21.72
N PRO A 70 -16.88 -3.03 21.18
CA PRO A 70 -15.47 -3.26 20.80
C PRO A 70 -15.09 -2.51 19.51
N PRO A 71 -13.86 -1.95 19.42
CA PRO A 71 -13.38 -1.27 18.21
C PRO A 71 -12.81 -2.27 17.19
N ARG A 72 -13.62 -3.23 16.76
CA ARG A 72 -13.23 -4.32 15.86
C ARG A 72 -13.23 -3.88 14.41
N PHE A 73 -12.21 -4.35 13.67
CA PHE A 73 -12.13 -4.17 12.24
C PHE A 73 -12.76 -5.34 11.51
N GLU A 74 -13.37 -5.05 10.36
CA GLU A 74 -13.77 -6.09 9.42
C GLU A 74 -12.52 -6.72 8.76
N PRO A 75 -12.59 -8.02 8.39
CA PRO A 75 -11.55 -8.67 7.62
C PRO A 75 -11.32 -7.95 6.28
N TYR A 76 -10.04 -7.73 5.93
CA TYR A 76 -9.66 -7.09 4.68
C TYR A 76 -9.63 -8.09 3.52
N ASP A 77 -10.32 -7.79 2.43
CA ASP A 77 -10.30 -8.59 1.20
C ASP A 77 -9.17 -8.10 0.27
N ARG A 78 -7.98 -8.71 0.39
CA ARG A 78 -6.79 -8.35 -0.38
C ARG A 78 -6.93 -8.53 -1.90
N PHE A 79 -7.97 -9.20 -2.39
CA PHE A 79 -8.20 -9.46 -3.82
C PHE A 79 -9.40 -8.72 -4.39
N ARG A 80 -10.02 -7.82 -3.62
CA ARG A 80 -11.18 -7.03 -4.03
C ARG A 80 -10.93 -6.28 -5.35
N HIS A 81 -9.75 -5.69 -5.54
CA HIS A 81 -9.33 -4.96 -6.74
C HIS A 81 -9.46 -5.79 -8.02
N ARG A 82 -9.19 -7.11 -7.99
CA ARG A 82 -9.30 -7.99 -9.16
C ARG A 82 -10.72 -8.05 -9.71
N ARG A 83 -11.73 -7.87 -8.87
CA ARG A 83 -13.14 -7.83 -9.27
C ARG A 83 -13.60 -6.44 -9.72
N ARG A 84 -12.91 -5.38 -9.28
CA ARG A 84 -13.29 -3.98 -9.56
C ARG A 84 -12.63 -3.40 -10.81
N ASN A 85 -11.51 -3.97 -11.23
CA ASN A 85 -10.66 -3.37 -12.26
C ASN A 85 -10.76 -3.95 -13.69
N PRO A 86 -11.71 -4.85 -14.05
CA PRO A 86 -11.82 -5.30 -15.43
C PRO A 86 -11.98 -4.11 -16.40
N GLY A 87 -11.14 -4.07 -17.44
CA GLY A 87 -11.22 -3.04 -18.48
C GLY A 87 -10.63 -1.66 -18.11
N ARG A 88 -10.08 -1.50 -16.92
CA ARG A 88 -9.41 -0.24 -16.51
C ARG A 88 -8.01 -0.12 -17.11
N THR A 89 -7.55 1.10 -17.25
CA THR A 89 -6.18 1.42 -17.67
C THR A 89 -5.30 1.74 -16.46
N MET A 90 -3.97 1.59 -16.58
CA MET A 90 -3.04 2.01 -15.54
C MET A 90 -3.21 3.49 -15.20
N GLY A 91 -3.32 4.36 -16.22
CA GLY A 91 -3.53 5.79 -16.01
C GLY A 91 -4.78 6.10 -15.18
N SER A 92 -5.90 5.42 -15.45
CA SER A 92 -7.13 5.63 -14.67
C SER A 92 -7.03 5.15 -13.22
N LEU A 93 -6.25 4.08 -12.94
CA LEU A 93 -6.01 3.63 -11.59
C LEU A 93 -5.09 4.60 -10.83
N LEU A 94 -4.03 5.09 -11.46
CA LEU A 94 -3.11 6.05 -10.85
C LEU A 94 -3.79 7.37 -10.49
N GLU A 95 -4.69 7.85 -11.36
CA GLU A 95 -5.48 9.06 -11.11
C GLU A 95 -6.43 8.88 -9.93
N GLU A 96 -7.18 7.76 -9.89
CA GLU A 96 -8.08 7.45 -8.76
C GLU A 96 -7.31 7.31 -7.47
N PHE A 97 -6.19 6.57 -7.47
CA PHE A 97 -5.35 6.40 -6.29
C PHE A 97 -4.88 7.75 -5.75
N ARG A 98 -4.39 8.64 -6.62
CA ARG A 98 -3.98 9.99 -6.22
C ARG A 98 -5.13 10.75 -5.57
N GLY A 99 -6.30 10.78 -6.19
CA GLY A 99 -7.46 11.51 -5.66
C GLY A 99 -7.91 11.00 -4.29
N LEU A 100 -7.96 9.67 -4.10
CA LEU A 100 -8.30 9.05 -2.82
C LEU A 100 -7.25 9.36 -1.75
N ARG A 101 -5.97 9.25 -2.08
CA ARG A 101 -4.87 9.56 -1.17
C ARG A 101 -4.92 11.02 -0.72
N ASP A 102 -5.09 11.95 -1.64
CA ASP A 102 -5.16 13.37 -1.33
C ASP A 102 -6.33 13.67 -0.37
N ALA A 103 -7.50 13.11 -0.63
CA ALA A 103 -8.67 13.25 0.24
C ALA A 103 -8.44 12.65 1.63
N ASN A 104 -7.86 11.44 1.70
CA ASN A 104 -7.58 10.75 2.96
C ASN A 104 -6.51 11.48 3.80
N LEU A 105 -5.47 12.03 3.17
CA LEU A 105 -4.46 12.82 3.87
C LEU A 105 -5.00 14.17 4.35
N GLN A 106 -5.88 14.83 3.59
CA GLN A 106 -6.58 16.02 4.07
C GLN A 106 -7.43 15.70 5.31
N LEU A 107 -8.16 14.59 5.27
CA LEU A 107 -8.94 14.14 6.40
C LEU A 107 -8.08 13.79 7.61
N LEU A 108 -6.98 13.03 7.42
CA LEU A 108 -6.05 12.68 8.50
C LEU A 108 -5.50 13.93 9.19
N ARG A 109 -5.07 14.93 8.42
CA ARG A 109 -4.59 16.21 8.95
C ARG A 109 -5.67 16.98 9.72
N SER A 110 -6.92 16.90 9.28
CA SER A 110 -8.05 17.61 9.93
C SER A 110 -8.43 17.04 11.29
N TRP A 111 -7.96 15.84 11.65
CA TRP A 111 -8.24 15.24 12.95
C TRP A 111 -7.41 15.83 14.08
N ASP A 112 -6.33 16.56 13.80
CA ASP A 112 -5.45 17.19 14.80
C ASP A 112 -5.11 16.23 15.97
N LEU A 113 -4.60 15.04 15.61
CA LEU A 113 -4.42 13.92 16.53
C LEU A 113 -3.41 14.27 17.63
N THR A 114 -3.83 14.09 18.88
CA THR A 114 -2.96 14.22 20.05
C THR A 114 -2.18 12.93 20.32
N PRO A 115 -1.10 12.98 21.12
CA PRO A 115 -0.42 11.76 21.56
C PRO A 115 -1.35 10.75 22.24
N GLY A 116 -2.34 11.24 22.99
CA GLY A 116 -3.36 10.37 23.63
C GLY A 116 -4.29 9.68 22.62
N ASP A 117 -4.57 10.30 21.47
CA ASP A 117 -5.36 9.65 20.42
C ASP A 117 -4.58 8.54 19.74
N LEU A 118 -3.25 8.69 19.57
CA LEU A 118 -2.38 7.69 18.96
C LEU A 118 -2.31 6.38 19.77
N GLU A 119 -2.53 6.44 21.08
CA GLU A 119 -2.58 5.28 21.98
C GLU A 119 -3.95 4.58 22.02
N LEU A 120 -4.97 5.14 21.36
CA LEU A 120 -6.31 4.54 21.36
C LEU A 120 -6.27 3.15 20.73
N PRO A 121 -6.93 2.15 21.37
CA PRO A 121 -6.92 0.78 20.92
C PRO A 121 -7.91 0.52 19.78
N GLY A 122 -7.51 -0.36 18.84
CA GLY A 122 -8.35 -1.07 17.90
C GLY A 122 -8.16 -2.58 18.03
N GLU A 123 -9.03 -3.37 17.43
CA GLU A 123 -8.91 -4.83 17.42
C GLU A 123 -8.89 -5.36 16.00
N HIS A 124 -7.69 -5.79 15.58
CA HIS A 124 -7.48 -6.39 14.27
C HIS A 124 -7.94 -7.86 14.28
N PRO A 125 -8.68 -8.34 13.26
CA PRO A 125 -9.28 -9.68 13.27
C PRO A 125 -8.28 -10.84 13.41
N SER A 126 -7.03 -10.64 12.96
CA SER A 126 -5.99 -11.67 13.00
C SER A 126 -4.83 -11.36 13.95
N LEU A 127 -4.55 -10.07 14.25
CA LEU A 127 -3.42 -9.65 15.07
C LEU A 127 -3.80 -9.33 16.50
N GLY A 128 -5.11 -9.24 16.81
CA GLY A 128 -5.58 -8.80 18.13
C GLY A 128 -5.45 -7.30 18.36
N PRO A 129 -5.14 -6.86 19.59
CA PRO A 129 -5.07 -5.44 19.93
C PRO A 129 -3.96 -4.71 19.17
N VAL A 130 -4.30 -3.53 18.64
CA VAL A 130 -3.38 -2.61 17.97
C VAL A 130 -3.69 -1.18 18.42
N THR A 131 -2.77 -0.22 18.23
CA THR A 131 -3.04 1.19 18.48
C THR A 131 -3.26 1.96 17.19
N LEU A 132 -3.82 3.19 17.29
CA LEU A 132 -3.93 4.09 16.14
C LEU A 132 -2.57 4.41 15.53
N ALA A 133 -1.55 4.65 16.37
CA ALA A 133 -0.18 4.87 15.90
C ALA A 133 0.34 3.68 15.08
N GLN A 134 0.11 2.45 15.54
CA GLN A 134 0.52 1.25 14.82
C GLN A 134 -0.22 1.09 13.48
N LEU A 135 -1.51 1.40 13.43
CA LEU A 135 -2.29 1.36 12.19
C LEU A 135 -1.73 2.37 11.16
N LEU A 136 -1.48 3.61 11.58
CA LEU A 136 -0.96 4.65 10.69
C LEU A 136 0.50 4.38 10.27
N ALA A 137 1.33 3.86 11.16
CA ALA A 137 2.68 3.41 10.81
C ALA A 137 2.65 2.24 9.81
N ALA A 138 1.74 1.29 9.99
CA ALA A 138 1.55 0.18 9.07
C ALA A 138 1.16 0.66 7.67
N TRP A 139 0.32 1.69 7.55
CA TRP A 139 -0.01 2.30 6.25
C TRP A 139 1.23 2.78 5.49
N VAL A 140 2.13 3.52 6.17
CA VAL A 140 3.39 3.98 5.56
C VAL A 140 4.26 2.82 5.08
N VAL A 141 4.46 1.83 5.96
CA VAL A 141 5.32 0.66 5.65
C VAL A 141 4.73 -0.20 4.54
N HIS A 142 3.41 -0.35 4.52
CA HIS A 142 2.67 -1.05 3.46
C HIS A 142 2.90 -0.40 2.08
N ASP A 143 2.77 0.92 1.99
CA ASP A 143 3.02 1.65 0.75
C ASP A 143 4.46 1.47 0.25
N LEU A 144 5.45 1.65 1.14
CA LEU A 144 6.85 1.45 0.81
C LEU A 144 7.13 0.00 0.39
N GLY A 145 6.48 -0.97 1.03
CA GLY A 145 6.54 -2.37 0.66
C GLY A 145 6.01 -2.62 -0.76
N HIS A 146 4.91 -1.98 -1.14
CA HIS A 146 4.34 -2.11 -2.48
C HIS A 146 5.13 -1.36 -3.56
N ILE A 147 5.78 -0.24 -3.23
CA ILE A 147 6.75 0.40 -4.13
C ILE A 147 7.93 -0.56 -4.38
N ALA A 148 8.49 -1.14 -3.33
CA ALA A 148 9.59 -2.11 -3.44
C ALA A 148 9.18 -3.35 -4.25
N GLN A 149 7.97 -3.87 -4.04
CA GLN A 149 7.40 -4.98 -4.81
C GLN A 149 7.28 -4.60 -6.29
N THR A 150 6.75 -3.43 -6.61
CA THR A 150 6.61 -2.93 -7.99
C THR A 150 7.97 -2.87 -8.69
N VAL A 151 8.96 -2.24 -8.05
CA VAL A 151 10.33 -2.13 -8.58
C VAL A 151 10.95 -3.52 -8.79
N ARG A 152 10.77 -4.45 -7.87
CA ARG A 152 11.29 -5.82 -7.98
C ARG A 152 10.64 -6.58 -9.13
N VAL A 153 9.31 -6.51 -9.27
CA VAL A 153 8.60 -7.13 -10.41
C VAL A 153 9.12 -6.61 -11.73
N MET A 154 9.30 -5.28 -11.85
CA MET A 154 9.83 -4.66 -13.05
C MET A 154 11.28 -5.10 -13.33
N ALA A 155 12.15 -5.07 -12.33
CA ALA A 155 13.55 -5.50 -12.49
C ALA A 155 13.67 -6.95 -12.96
N LYS A 156 12.84 -7.85 -12.44
CA LYS A 156 12.83 -9.28 -12.81
C LYS A 156 12.50 -9.54 -14.28
N GLN A 157 11.86 -8.59 -15.00
CA GLN A 157 11.61 -8.76 -16.43
C GLN A 157 12.91 -8.86 -17.24
N TYR A 158 13.99 -8.23 -16.79
CA TYR A 158 15.30 -8.31 -17.43
C TYR A 158 16.25 -9.34 -16.80
N ARG A 159 15.78 -10.20 -15.87
CA ARG A 159 16.64 -11.16 -15.19
C ARG A 159 17.50 -12.01 -16.12
N ALA A 160 16.94 -12.49 -17.24
CA ALA A 160 17.71 -13.26 -18.23
C ALA A 160 18.66 -12.36 -19.04
N ALA A 161 18.24 -11.16 -19.37
CA ALA A 161 18.99 -10.23 -20.21
C ALA A 161 20.26 -9.66 -19.53
N VAL A 162 20.26 -9.55 -18.20
CA VAL A 162 21.44 -9.05 -17.46
C VAL A 162 22.58 -10.07 -17.40
N GLY A 163 22.35 -11.34 -17.78
CA GLY A 163 23.40 -12.36 -17.87
C GLY A 163 24.23 -12.50 -16.60
N PRO A 164 25.58 -12.36 -16.66
CA PRO A 164 26.46 -12.58 -15.52
C PRO A 164 26.34 -11.52 -14.40
N TRP A 165 25.58 -10.45 -14.59
CA TRP A 165 25.43 -9.39 -13.59
C TRP A 165 24.46 -9.74 -12.46
N VAL A 166 23.67 -10.83 -12.56
CA VAL A 166 22.68 -11.23 -11.56
C VAL A 166 23.21 -11.22 -10.12
N PRO A 167 24.43 -11.75 -9.81
CA PRO A 167 24.95 -11.76 -8.44
C PRO A 167 25.20 -10.36 -7.83
N TYR A 168 25.33 -9.34 -8.68
CA TYR A 168 25.57 -7.96 -8.26
C TYR A 168 24.30 -7.11 -8.16
N LEU A 169 23.13 -7.70 -8.45
CA LEU A 169 21.84 -7.01 -8.49
C LEU A 169 20.89 -7.63 -7.45
N PRO A 170 20.97 -7.22 -6.17
CA PRO A 170 20.18 -7.82 -5.08
C PRO A 170 18.66 -7.80 -5.32
N VAL A 171 18.16 -6.84 -6.11
CA VAL A 171 16.73 -6.76 -6.47
C VAL A 171 16.25 -7.98 -7.28
N LEU A 172 17.16 -8.70 -7.91
CA LEU A 172 16.88 -9.93 -8.69
C LEU A 172 16.99 -11.21 -7.86
N THR A 173 17.57 -11.14 -6.66
CA THR A 173 17.67 -12.29 -5.76
C THR A 173 16.38 -12.40 -4.95
N ASP A 174 15.86 -13.62 -4.80
CA ASP A 174 14.68 -13.86 -3.99
C ASP A 174 15.08 -13.69 -2.52
N HIS A 175 14.76 -12.55 -1.93
CA HIS A 175 14.56 -12.53 -0.49
C HIS A 175 13.23 -13.24 -0.25
N GLU A 176 13.29 -14.43 0.31
CA GLU A 176 12.10 -15.13 0.80
C GLU A 176 11.41 -14.20 1.80
N VAL A 177 10.38 -13.49 1.32
CA VAL A 177 9.43 -12.88 2.24
C VAL A 177 8.60 -14.05 2.78
N PRO A 178 8.58 -14.29 4.08
CA PRO A 178 7.72 -15.31 4.66
C PRO A 178 6.29 -15.06 4.17
N ARG A 179 5.70 -16.06 3.55
CA ARG A 179 4.30 -16.02 3.13
C ARG A 179 3.45 -16.01 4.40
N SER A 180 2.96 -14.86 4.78
CA SER A 180 1.95 -14.69 5.82
C SER A 180 0.56 -14.96 5.27
#